data_1544a39571fb6f41395d6ac350202c6d
#
_entry.id   1544a39571fb6f41395d6ac350202c6d
#
_cell.length_a   1.000
_cell.length_b   1.000
_cell.length_c   1.000
_cell.angle_alpha   90.00
_cell.angle_beta   90.00
_cell.angle_gamma   90.00
#
_symmetry.space_group_name_H-M   'P 1'
#
loop_
_entity.id
_entity.type
_entity.pdbx_description
1 polymer ?
#
loop_
_entity_poly.entity_id
_entity_poly.type
_entity_poly.pdbx_seq_one_letter_code
_entity_poly.pdbx_strand_id
1 'polypeptide(L)'
;MGKIVNYPESDITKEIEKGGLKVTITVYKADEGGWILEIVDEGWNSTLWDDLFPTAKDALEEGIKAIEEDGIQSFIGDSMA
;
A
#
# COMPACT_ATOMS: atom_id res chain seq x y z
N MET A 1 -22.28 -3.65 16.42
CA MET A 1 -22.07 -3.78 16.00
C MET A 1 -21.99 -3.90 15.31
N GLY A 2 -21.72 -3.84 14.90
CA GLY A 2 -21.40 -3.90 14.10
C GLY A 2 -21.11 -4.02 13.38
N LYS A 3 -20.77 -4.12 12.93
CA LYS A 3 -20.34 -4.11 12.21
C LYS A 3 -19.96 -4.52 11.54
N ILE A 4 -19.65 -4.61 11.08
CA ILE A 4 -19.14 -4.83 10.34
C ILE A 4 -18.73 -5.11 9.81
N VAL A 5 -18.49 -5.17 9.56
CA VAL A 5 -17.97 -5.25 8.94
C VAL A 5 -17.41 -5.74 8.42
N ASN A 6 -17.01 -6.10 8.00
CA ASN A 6 -16.35 -6.60 7.42
C ASN A 6 -15.98 -6.71 6.59
N TYR A 7 -15.43 -6.55 6.50
CA TYR A 7 -14.99 -6.50 5.35
C TYR A 7 -13.69 -6.85 5.29
N PRO A 8 -13.26 -7.87 5.66
CA PRO A 8 -11.94 -8.28 5.64
C PRO A 8 -11.42 -8.46 4.29
N GLU A 9 -12.20 -8.72 3.38
CA GLU A 9 -11.68 -8.67 2.12
C GLU A 9 -11.74 -7.37 1.60
N SER A 10 -11.99 -6.39 2.34
CA SER A 10 -12.00 -5.05 1.82
C SER A 10 -10.64 -4.44 2.00
N ASP A 11 -10.56 -3.17 1.85
CA ASP A 11 -9.32 -2.43 1.80
C ASP A 11 -8.46 -2.67 3.03
N ILE A 12 -7.18 -2.82 2.83
CA ILE A 12 -6.20 -2.92 3.89
C ILE A 12 -5.33 -1.69 3.83
N THR A 13 -5.08 -1.09 4.98
CA THR A 13 -4.23 0.06 5.08
C THR A 13 -3.20 -0.18 6.16
N LYS A 14 -1.92 0.00 5.87
CA LYS A 14 -0.88 -0.21 6.84
C LYS A 14 0.14 0.89 6.71
N GLU A 15 0.46 1.54 7.84
CA GLU A 15 1.47 2.59 7.84
C GLU A 15 2.82 2.01 8.18
N ILE A 16 3.84 2.43 7.46
CA ILE A 16 5.22 2.02 7.69
C ILE A 16 6.04 3.27 7.91
N GLU A 17 6.81 3.29 8.98
CA GLU A 17 7.65 4.43 9.27
C GLU A 17 9.08 3.96 9.51
N LYS A 18 10.03 4.57 8.85
CA LYS A 18 11.44 4.26 9.01
C LYS A 18 12.26 5.52 8.83
N GLY A 19 13.15 5.78 9.78
CA GLY A 19 14.07 6.90 9.62
C GLY A 19 13.38 8.24 9.51
N GLY A 20 12.24 8.39 10.14
CA GLY A 20 11.52 9.65 10.07
C GLY A 20 10.64 9.81 8.85
N LEU A 21 10.65 8.82 7.96
CA LEU A 21 9.82 8.84 6.77
C LEU A 21 8.64 7.90 6.97
N LYS A 22 7.51 8.26 6.42
CA LYS A 22 6.31 7.46 6.58
C LYS A 22 5.58 7.30 5.26
N VAL A 23 5.13 6.08 4.98
CA VAL A 23 4.28 5.81 3.84
C VAL A 23 3.13 4.94 4.31
N THR A 24 2.08 4.93 3.53
CA THR A 24 0.91 4.10 3.81
C THR A 24 0.75 3.12 2.66
N ILE A 25 0.72 1.84 2.99
CA ILE A 25 0.43 0.81 2.01
C ILE A 25 -1.07 0.64 1.98
N THR A 26 -1.66 0.76 0.81
CA THR A 26 -3.10 0.58 0.64
C THR A 26 -3.33 -0.55 -0.34
N VAL A 27 -4.18 -1.48 0.04
CA VAL A 27 -4.53 -2.61 -0.81
C VAL A 27 -6.04 -2.61 -0.94
N TYR A 28 -6.55 -2.61 -2.17
CA TYR A 28 -7.99 -2.60 -2.36
C TYR A 28 -8.37 -3.46 -3.56
N LYS A 29 -9.60 -3.88 -3.57
CA LYS A 29 -10.05 -4.83 -4.56
C LYS A 29 -10.37 -4.13 -5.87
N ALA A 30 -9.93 -4.72 -6.97
CA ALA A 30 -10.21 -4.18 -8.28
C ALA A 30 -11.56 -4.68 -8.76
N ASP A 31 -12.20 -3.91 -9.64
CA ASP A 31 -13.49 -4.29 -10.16
C ASP A 31 -13.44 -5.58 -10.95
N GLU A 32 -12.35 -5.82 -11.61
CA GLU A 32 -12.23 -7.00 -12.45
C GLU A 32 -11.70 -8.20 -11.71
N GLY A 33 -11.57 -8.11 -10.41
CA GLY A 33 -11.00 -9.18 -9.62
C GLY A 33 -9.54 -8.90 -9.37
N GLY A 34 -9.00 -9.47 -8.32
CA GLY A 34 -7.63 -9.20 -7.94
C GLY A 34 -7.54 -7.99 -7.03
N TRP A 35 -6.33 -7.69 -6.59
CA TRP A 35 -6.11 -6.66 -5.60
C TRP A 35 -5.09 -5.67 -6.09
N ILE A 36 -5.34 -4.40 -5.81
CA ILE A 36 -4.48 -3.31 -6.24
C ILE A 36 -3.58 -2.93 -5.08
N LEU A 37 -2.31 -2.71 -5.36
CA LEU A 37 -1.33 -2.28 -4.37
C LEU A 37 -0.91 -0.86 -4.67
N GLU A 38 -1.00 -0.01 -3.67
CA GLU A 38 -0.59 1.37 -3.81
C GLU A 38 0.14 1.79 -2.55
N ILE A 39 1.22 2.54 -2.70
CA ILE A 39 1.94 3.10 -1.56
C ILE A 39 1.90 4.61 -1.70
N VAL A 40 1.45 5.28 -0.65
CA VAL A 40 1.26 6.73 -0.67
C VAL A 40 2.12 7.36 0.42
N ASP A 41 2.84 8.41 0.09
CA ASP A 41 3.65 9.09 1.09
C ASP A 41 2.84 10.21 1.75
N GLU A 42 3.48 10.95 2.63
CA GLU A 42 2.77 11.98 3.37
C GLU A 42 2.40 13.17 2.51
N GLY A 43 3.05 13.33 1.38
CA GLY A 43 2.72 14.39 0.45
C GLY A 43 1.73 14.00 -0.61
N TRP A 44 1.08 12.83 -0.42
CA TRP A 44 0.07 12.32 -1.33
C TRP A 44 0.63 11.87 -2.68
N ASN A 45 1.93 11.62 -2.73
CA ASN A 45 2.51 11.00 -3.92
C ASN A 45 2.29 9.50 -3.81
N SER A 46 1.86 8.89 -4.88
CA SER A 46 1.54 7.48 -4.81
C SER A 46 2.33 6.70 -5.84
N THR A 47 2.64 5.48 -5.46
CA THR A 47 3.25 4.50 -6.33
C THR A 47 2.25 3.38 -6.50
N LEU A 48 1.85 3.13 -7.72
CA LEU A 48 0.82 2.17 -8.02
C LEU A 48 1.42 1.04 -8.83
N TRP A 49 1.16 -0.20 -8.41
CA TRP A 49 1.63 -1.35 -9.18
C TRP A 49 0.68 -1.59 -10.34
N ASP A 50 1.26 -1.93 -11.48
CA ASP A 50 0.44 -2.19 -12.66
C ASP A 50 -0.24 -3.54 -12.60
N ASP A 51 0.34 -4.48 -11.88
CA ASP A 51 -0.20 -5.82 -11.83
C ASP A 51 -1.19 -5.97 -10.71
N LEU A 52 -2.18 -6.80 -10.91
CA LEU A 52 -3.10 -7.15 -9.85
C LEU A 52 -2.56 -8.37 -9.12
N PHE A 53 -2.86 -8.44 -7.83
CA PHE A 53 -2.40 -9.55 -7.02
C PHE A 53 -3.58 -10.49 -6.76
N PRO A 54 -3.31 -11.79 -6.62
CA PRO A 54 -4.42 -12.74 -6.43
C PRO A 54 -5.11 -12.61 -5.09
N THR A 55 -4.40 -12.15 -4.07
CA THR A 55 -5.01 -11.97 -2.75
C THR A 55 -4.53 -10.67 -2.15
N ALA A 56 -5.30 -10.17 -1.19
CA ALA A 56 -4.91 -8.96 -0.48
C ALA A 56 -3.60 -9.19 0.27
N LYS A 57 -3.42 -10.38 0.81
CA LYS A 57 -2.20 -10.69 1.54
C LYS A 57 -0.99 -10.62 0.64
N ASP A 58 -1.09 -11.16 -0.57
CA ASP A 58 0.02 -11.10 -1.50
C ASP A 58 0.38 -9.66 -1.84
N ALA A 59 -0.62 -8.83 -2.05
CA ALA A 59 -0.36 -7.42 -2.35
C ALA A 59 0.33 -6.74 -1.18
N LEU A 60 -0.17 -6.98 0.03
CA LEU A 60 0.42 -6.36 1.21
C LEU A 60 1.87 -6.80 1.40
N GLU A 61 2.12 -8.08 1.23
CA GLU A 61 3.48 -8.60 1.39
C GLU A 61 4.42 -8.01 0.36
N GLU A 62 3.95 -7.84 -0.85
CA GLU A 62 4.77 -7.22 -1.88
C GLU A 62 5.11 -5.78 -1.51
N GLY A 63 4.13 -5.05 -0.98
CA GLY A 63 4.39 -3.68 -0.56
C GLY A 63 5.44 -3.59 0.53
N ILE A 64 5.32 -4.45 1.53
CA ILE A 64 6.28 -4.47 2.63
C ILE A 64 7.66 -4.85 2.10
N LYS A 65 7.72 -5.86 1.25
CA LYS A 65 8.99 -6.31 0.69
C LYS A 65 9.64 -5.22 -0.14
N ALA A 66 8.87 -4.52 -0.94
CA ALA A 66 9.41 -3.46 -1.77
C ALA A 66 10.02 -2.35 -0.91
N ILE A 67 9.36 -2.00 0.18
CA ILE A 67 9.89 -0.98 1.07
C ILE A 67 11.20 -1.46 1.71
N GLU A 68 11.26 -2.73 2.08
CA GLU A 68 12.47 -3.25 2.70
C GLU A 68 13.61 -3.37 1.70
N GLU A 69 13.32 -3.73 0.48
CA GLU A 69 14.38 -3.95 -0.51
C GLU A 69 14.84 -2.66 -1.14
N ASP A 70 13.93 -1.77 -1.46
CA ASP A 70 14.28 -0.54 -2.15
C ASP A 70 14.48 0.63 -1.21
N GLY A 71 14.02 0.48 0.02
CA GLY A 71 14.09 1.57 0.99
C GLY A 71 12.84 2.43 0.92
N ILE A 72 12.40 2.91 2.08
CA ILE A 72 11.18 3.68 2.15
C ILE A 72 11.28 4.97 1.34
N GLN A 73 12.49 5.54 1.24
CA GLN A 73 12.64 6.79 0.53
C GLN A 73 12.39 6.64 -0.96
N SER A 74 12.42 5.42 -1.49
CA SER A 74 12.09 5.22 -2.90
C SER A 74 10.63 5.53 -3.18
N PHE A 75 9.80 5.54 -2.15
CA PHE A 75 8.38 5.77 -2.30
C PHE A 75 7.97 7.15 -1.82
N ILE A 76 8.93 7.98 -1.46
CA ILE A 76 8.64 9.35 -1.06
C ILE A 76 8.76 10.22 -2.29
N GLY A 77 7.77 11.03 -2.54
CA GLY A 77 7.82 11.94 -3.67
C GLY A 77 8.92 12.95 -3.47
N ASP A 78 9.48 13.40 -4.57
CA ASP A 78 10.55 14.32 -4.53
C ASP A 78 10.06 15.65 -4.34
N SER A 79 9.73 16.01 -3.26
CA SER A 79 9.29 17.28 -3.13
C SER A 79 10.31 18.21 -2.91
N MET A 80 11.25 18.03 -3.00
CA MET A 80 11.99 18.93 -2.81
C MET A 80 12.41 19.50 -3.41
N ALA A 81 12.21 19.31 -3.79
CA ALA A 81 12.68 19.93 -4.35
C ALA A 81 13.03 20.81 -4.10
#